data_537fa249cf874c4c89b6653bc27d4b8a
#
_entry.id   537fa249cf874c4c89b6653bc27d4b8a
#
_cell.length_a   1.000
_cell.length_b   1.000
_cell.length_c   1.000
_cell.angle_alpha   90.00
_cell.angle_beta   90.00
_cell.angle_gamma   90.00
#
_symmetry.space_group_name_H-M   'P 1'
#
loop_
_entity.id
_entity.type
_entity.pdbx_description
1 polymer ?
#
loop_
_entity_poly.entity_id
_entity_poly.type
_entity_poly.pdbx_seq_one_letter_code
_entity_poly.pdbx_strand_id
1 'polypeptide(L)'
;MIINTAVALAWTLTLPSTLLAQRDRPAVQLPDGEAKTIVEGTCAACHRLDFIPNSRGYTHEDWEALIGTMITLPGETNDSVVGYLAEHFPKKPGTDPTLISGPVNVNISEWIAPTLGSRPHDPYPAADGSIWWT
;
A
#
# COMPACT_ATOMS: atom_id res chain seq x y z
N MET A 1 0.97 40.88 -57.33
CA MET A 1 2.00 39.97 -56.78
C MET A 1 1.80 39.98 -55.25
N ILE A 2 1.05 39.01 -54.76
CA ILE A 2 0.64 38.93 -53.34
C ILE A 2 1.47 37.81 -52.71
N ILE A 3 2.32 38.17 -51.77
CA ILE A 3 3.18 37.22 -51.02
C ILE A 3 2.38 36.79 -49.77
N ASN A 4 1.96 35.56 -49.78
CA ASN A 4 1.33 34.95 -48.60
C ASN A 4 2.45 34.37 -47.68
N THR A 5 2.65 35.01 -46.54
CA THR A 5 3.55 34.53 -45.50
C THR A 5 2.77 33.60 -44.56
N ALA A 6 2.98 32.29 -44.65
CA ALA A 6 2.43 31.31 -43.72
C ALA A 6 3.27 31.30 -42.44
N VAL A 7 2.66 31.72 -41.32
CA VAL A 7 3.24 31.61 -39.98
C VAL A 7 2.94 30.23 -39.46
N ALA A 8 3.96 29.37 -39.36
CA ALA A 8 3.86 28.07 -38.71
C ALA A 8 3.98 28.24 -37.18
N LEU A 9 2.87 28.05 -36.44
CA LEU A 9 2.87 27.99 -34.99
C LEU A 9 3.40 26.60 -34.54
N ALA A 10 4.61 26.58 -34.07
CA ALA A 10 5.17 25.38 -33.44
C ALA A 10 4.59 25.25 -31.99
N TRP A 11 3.70 24.31 -31.78
CA TRP A 11 3.23 23.92 -30.44
C TRP A 11 4.29 23.04 -29.80
N THR A 12 5.07 23.58 -28.88
CA THR A 12 5.94 22.79 -28.01
C THR A 12 5.11 22.17 -26.91
N LEU A 13 4.86 20.87 -27.01
CA LEU A 13 4.26 20.06 -25.94
C LEU A 13 5.27 19.94 -24.79
N THR A 14 5.16 20.82 -23.80
CA THR A 14 5.85 20.65 -22.52
C THR A 14 5.09 19.60 -21.70
N LEU A 15 5.57 18.34 -21.73
CA LEU A 15 5.07 17.30 -20.84
C LEU A 15 5.45 17.68 -19.39
N PRO A 16 4.50 17.67 -18.45
CA PRO A 16 4.81 18.00 -17.07
C PRO A 16 5.78 16.95 -16.49
N SER A 17 6.90 17.41 -15.94
CA SER A 17 7.98 16.61 -15.34
C SER A 17 7.53 15.80 -14.10
N THR A 18 6.30 15.92 -13.68
CA THR A 18 5.73 15.20 -12.52
C THR A 18 5.56 13.69 -12.73
N LEU A 19 5.59 13.22 -13.98
CA LEU A 19 5.51 11.77 -14.28
C LEU A 19 6.83 11.02 -14.04
N LEU A 20 7.94 11.72 -13.84
CA LEU A 20 9.26 11.10 -13.64
C LEU A 20 9.59 10.83 -12.15
N ALA A 21 8.91 11.49 -11.22
CA ALA A 21 9.21 11.38 -9.78
C ALA A 21 8.84 10.01 -9.14
N GLN A 22 8.06 9.19 -9.82
CA GLN A 22 7.67 7.85 -9.32
C GLN A 22 8.61 6.73 -9.76
N ARG A 23 9.60 7.01 -10.61
CA ARG A 23 10.47 5.96 -11.19
C ARG A 23 11.74 5.63 -10.40
N ASP A 24 12.14 6.44 -9.43
CA ASP A 24 13.49 6.36 -8.82
C ASP A 24 13.54 5.72 -7.43
N ARG A 25 12.48 5.03 -6.99
CA ARG A 25 12.63 4.20 -5.79
C ARG A 25 13.20 2.84 -6.20
N PRO A 26 14.37 2.46 -5.64
CA PRO A 26 14.96 1.16 -5.97
C PRO A 26 13.96 0.04 -5.70
N ALA A 27 13.91 -0.92 -6.62
CA ALA A 27 13.11 -2.11 -6.43
C ALA A 27 13.57 -2.82 -5.16
N VAL A 28 12.62 -3.21 -4.32
CA VAL A 28 12.91 -3.99 -3.12
C VAL A 28 13.47 -5.35 -3.55
N GLN A 29 14.62 -5.71 -3.02
CA GLN A 29 15.20 -7.03 -3.19
C GLN A 29 14.80 -7.88 -1.99
N LEU A 30 13.99 -8.91 -2.24
CA LEU A 30 13.67 -9.90 -1.23
C LEU A 30 14.82 -10.90 -1.06
N PRO A 31 15.02 -11.48 0.14
CA PRO A 31 16.00 -12.52 0.36
C PRO A 31 15.83 -13.70 -0.59
N ASP A 32 16.91 -14.41 -0.91
CA ASP A 32 16.83 -15.62 -1.74
C ASP A 32 16.18 -16.77 -0.97
N GLY A 33 15.36 -17.56 -1.66
CA GLY A 33 14.62 -18.69 -1.11
C GLY A 33 13.64 -19.26 -2.13
N GLU A 34 13.15 -20.48 -1.89
CA GLU A 34 12.33 -21.22 -2.86
C GLU A 34 11.05 -20.46 -3.24
N ALA A 35 10.39 -19.82 -2.28
CA ALA A 35 9.14 -19.11 -2.53
C ALA A 35 9.33 -17.65 -2.97
N LYS A 36 10.57 -17.14 -3.09
CA LYS A 36 10.84 -15.74 -3.49
C LYS A 36 10.06 -15.32 -4.74
N THR A 37 10.19 -16.09 -5.81
CA THR A 37 9.53 -15.79 -7.10
C THR A 37 8.01 -15.79 -6.98
N ILE A 38 7.47 -16.69 -6.16
CA ILE A 38 6.03 -16.76 -5.91
C ILE A 38 5.58 -15.51 -5.15
N VAL A 39 6.29 -15.11 -4.10
CA VAL A 39 6.01 -13.89 -3.32
C VAL A 39 6.12 -12.65 -4.20
N GLU A 40 7.18 -12.52 -4.99
CA GLU A 40 7.35 -11.39 -5.91
C GLU A 40 6.20 -11.30 -6.93
N GLY A 41 5.83 -12.41 -7.57
CA GLY A 41 4.76 -12.44 -8.56
C GLY A 41 3.36 -12.20 -7.97
N THR A 42 3.07 -12.84 -6.83
CA THR A 42 1.74 -12.80 -6.22
C THR A 42 1.50 -11.47 -5.49
N CYS A 43 2.43 -11.05 -4.64
CA CYS A 43 2.23 -9.86 -3.81
C CYS A 43 2.34 -8.56 -4.63
N ALA A 44 3.20 -8.52 -5.66
CA ALA A 44 3.33 -7.34 -6.51
C ALA A 44 2.11 -7.07 -7.41
N ALA A 45 1.18 -8.02 -7.52
CA ALA A 45 -0.02 -7.84 -8.34
C ALA A 45 -0.96 -6.73 -7.81
N CYS A 46 -0.96 -6.46 -6.51
CA CYS A 46 -1.89 -5.53 -5.87
C CYS A 46 -1.20 -4.32 -5.23
N HIS A 47 0.02 -4.48 -4.73
CA HIS A 47 0.74 -3.42 -4.04
C HIS A 47 2.26 -3.60 -4.13
N ARG A 48 3.00 -2.65 -3.59
CA ARG A 48 4.46 -2.67 -3.60
C ARG A 48 5.00 -3.69 -2.61
N LEU A 49 6.12 -4.32 -2.96
CA LEU A 49 6.80 -5.31 -2.10
C LEU A 49 7.47 -4.69 -0.87
N ASP A 50 7.69 -3.39 -0.83
CA ASP A 50 8.30 -2.71 0.31
C ASP A 50 7.46 -2.78 1.59
N PHE A 51 6.17 -3.09 1.51
CA PHE A 51 5.35 -3.39 2.68
C PHE A 51 5.85 -4.59 3.47
N ILE A 52 6.47 -5.57 2.82
CA ILE A 52 7.00 -6.77 3.48
C ILE A 52 8.18 -6.43 4.41
N PRO A 53 9.33 -5.94 3.92
CA PRO A 53 10.48 -5.64 4.78
C PRO A 53 10.24 -4.46 5.73
N ASN A 54 9.34 -3.53 5.38
CA ASN A 54 8.98 -2.41 6.25
C ASN A 54 7.93 -2.75 7.29
N SER A 55 7.38 -3.95 7.27
CA SER A 55 6.46 -4.44 8.30
C SER A 55 7.18 -4.63 9.64
N ARG A 56 6.40 -4.80 10.71
CA ARG A 56 6.93 -5.24 12.01
C ARG A 56 7.43 -6.70 12.02
N GLY A 57 7.23 -7.41 10.93
CA GLY A 57 7.32 -8.86 10.87
C GLY A 57 6.19 -9.54 11.65
N TYR A 58 6.03 -10.83 11.44
CA TYR A 58 4.92 -11.57 12.03
C TYR A 58 5.35 -12.99 12.36
N THR A 59 4.61 -13.69 13.25
CA THR A 59 4.75 -15.13 13.43
C THR A 59 4.25 -15.87 12.19
N HIS A 60 4.48 -17.16 12.11
CA HIS A 60 3.95 -17.99 11.02
C HIS A 60 2.42 -17.88 10.93
N GLU A 61 1.74 -18.03 12.06
CA GLU A 61 0.28 -17.96 12.17
C GLU A 61 -0.25 -16.58 11.81
N ASP A 62 0.44 -15.51 12.22
CA ASP A 62 0.05 -14.14 11.89
C ASP A 62 0.25 -13.83 10.40
N TRP A 63 1.32 -14.35 9.76
CA TRP A 63 1.51 -14.25 8.31
C TRP A 63 0.40 -14.99 7.56
N GLU A 64 0.07 -16.20 7.97
CA GLU A 64 -1.02 -16.98 7.38
C GLU A 64 -2.35 -16.24 7.48
N ALA A 65 -2.71 -15.75 8.67
CA ALA A 65 -3.91 -14.98 8.89
C ALA A 65 -3.94 -13.70 8.03
N LEU A 66 -2.83 -12.97 7.96
CA LEU A 66 -2.73 -11.73 7.18
C LEU A 66 -2.91 -12.00 5.68
N ILE A 67 -2.22 -13.01 5.13
CA ILE A 67 -2.35 -13.39 3.71
C ILE A 67 -3.80 -13.79 3.40
N GLY A 68 -4.44 -14.57 4.28
CA GLY A 68 -5.82 -14.99 4.14
C GLY A 68 -6.83 -13.84 4.06
N THR A 69 -6.50 -12.66 4.57
CA THR A 69 -7.35 -11.45 4.41
C THR A 69 -7.23 -10.80 3.03
N MET A 70 -6.17 -11.09 2.28
CA MET A 70 -5.87 -10.46 0.99
C MET A 70 -6.14 -11.38 -0.19
N ILE A 71 -5.76 -12.66 -0.08
CA ILE A 71 -5.83 -13.62 -1.19
C ILE A 71 -5.97 -15.04 -0.65
N THR A 72 -6.67 -15.89 -1.40
CA THR A 72 -6.70 -17.33 -1.15
C THR A 72 -5.70 -18.02 -2.08
N LEU A 73 -4.68 -18.65 -1.51
CA LEU A 73 -3.69 -19.44 -2.22
C LEU A 73 -3.99 -20.94 -2.09
N PRO A 74 -3.61 -21.78 -3.06
CA PRO A 74 -3.61 -23.24 -2.91
C PRO A 74 -2.73 -23.65 -1.71
N GLY A 75 -3.11 -24.72 -0.99
CA GLY A 75 -2.48 -25.13 0.27
C GLY A 75 -0.95 -25.16 0.23
N GLU A 76 -0.35 -25.96 -0.67
CA GLU A 76 1.13 -26.05 -0.78
C GLU A 76 1.79 -24.70 -1.13
N THR A 77 1.13 -23.89 -1.95
CA THR A 77 1.64 -22.56 -2.29
C THR A 77 1.54 -21.63 -1.08
N ASN A 78 0.43 -21.69 -0.34
CA ASN A 78 0.25 -20.93 0.89
C ASN A 78 1.33 -21.27 1.91
N ASP A 79 1.55 -22.55 2.16
CA ASP A 79 2.55 -23.03 3.12
C ASP A 79 3.97 -22.56 2.74
N SER A 80 4.32 -22.63 1.46
CA SER A 80 5.61 -22.15 0.96
C SER A 80 5.77 -20.64 1.13
N VAL A 81 4.75 -19.86 0.81
CA VAL A 81 4.77 -18.39 0.96
C VAL A 81 4.84 -17.99 2.42
N VAL A 82 4.00 -18.57 3.28
CA VAL A 82 3.98 -18.28 4.72
C VAL A 82 5.30 -18.67 5.38
N GLY A 83 5.82 -19.85 5.06
CA GLY A 83 7.11 -20.31 5.55
C GLY A 83 8.25 -19.35 5.19
N TYR A 84 8.33 -18.94 3.93
CA TYR A 84 9.32 -17.97 3.46
C TYR A 84 9.20 -16.63 4.20
N LEU A 85 7.99 -16.11 4.35
CA LEU A 85 7.78 -14.82 5.03
C LEU A 85 8.10 -14.91 6.53
N ALA A 86 7.75 -16.00 7.19
CA ALA A 86 8.07 -16.21 8.60
C ALA A 86 9.57 -16.35 8.85
N GLU A 87 10.29 -16.99 7.94
CA GLU A 87 11.74 -17.16 8.03
C GLU A 87 12.49 -15.84 7.83
N HIS A 88 12.18 -15.12 6.77
CA HIS A 88 12.93 -13.93 6.36
C HIS A 88 12.43 -12.62 7.00
N PHE A 89 11.18 -12.59 7.44
CA PHE A 89 10.54 -11.44 8.05
C PHE A 89 9.83 -11.81 9.36
N PRO A 90 10.56 -12.39 10.32
CA PRO A 90 9.99 -12.79 11.61
C PRO A 90 9.54 -11.57 12.40
N LYS A 91 8.63 -11.79 13.35
CA LYS A 91 8.15 -10.76 14.27
C LYS A 91 9.30 -10.09 15.02
N LYS A 92 9.39 -8.78 14.90
CA LYS A 92 10.42 -7.98 15.55
C LYS A 92 10.11 -7.83 17.05
N PRO A 93 11.10 -7.97 17.95
CA PRO A 93 10.90 -7.76 19.38
C PRO A 93 10.37 -6.35 19.68
N GLY A 94 9.49 -6.24 20.68
CA GLY A 94 8.98 -4.94 21.13
C GLY A 94 7.97 -4.27 20.21
N THR A 95 7.48 -4.97 19.19
CA THR A 95 6.46 -4.45 18.25
C THR A 95 5.02 -4.82 18.63
N ASP A 96 4.83 -5.47 19.76
CA ASP A 96 3.48 -5.78 20.27
C ASP A 96 2.75 -4.51 20.66
N PRO A 97 1.44 -4.44 20.40
CA PRO A 97 0.62 -3.33 20.84
C PRO A 97 0.65 -3.21 22.37
N THR A 98 0.80 -1.99 22.87
CA THR A 98 0.60 -1.73 24.29
C THR A 98 -0.89 -1.76 24.61
N LEU A 99 -1.33 -2.74 25.38
CA LEU A 99 -2.70 -2.81 25.86
C LEU A 99 -2.81 -1.97 27.14
N ILE A 100 -3.65 -0.95 27.10
CA ILE A 100 -3.98 -0.15 28.27
C ILE A 100 -5.21 -0.80 28.92
N SER A 101 -5.04 -1.33 30.14
CA SER A 101 -6.13 -1.92 30.91
C SER A 101 -6.99 -0.83 31.56
N GLY A 102 -8.27 -1.08 31.64
CA GLY A 102 -9.24 -0.18 32.28
C GLY A 102 -10.61 -0.24 31.62
N PRO A 103 -11.61 0.42 32.17
CA PRO A 103 -12.92 0.50 31.52
C PRO A 103 -12.79 1.32 30.24
N VAL A 104 -13.12 0.69 29.11
CA VAL A 104 -13.21 1.38 27.83
C VAL A 104 -14.60 2.00 27.72
N ASN A 105 -14.65 3.34 27.72
CA ASN A 105 -15.88 4.07 27.44
C ASN A 105 -15.70 4.70 26.02
N VAL A 106 -16.27 4.03 25.04
CA VAL A 106 -16.21 4.47 23.63
C VAL A 106 -17.61 4.90 23.21
N ASN A 107 -17.72 6.12 22.72
CA ASN A 107 -18.90 6.60 22.00
C ASN A 107 -18.58 6.60 20.50
N ILE A 108 -19.33 5.81 19.73
CA ILE A 108 -19.16 5.70 18.29
C ILE A 108 -20.32 6.44 17.62
N SER A 109 -19.99 7.40 16.78
CA SER A 109 -20.95 8.07 15.92
C SER A 109 -20.59 7.83 14.44
N GLU A 110 -21.57 7.43 13.67
CA GLU A 110 -21.38 7.09 12.26
C GLU A 110 -22.08 8.13 11.38
N TRP A 111 -21.44 8.54 10.31
CA TRP A 111 -22.00 9.42 9.29
C TRP A 111 -21.81 8.80 7.91
N ILE A 112 -22.81 8.94 7.07
CA ILE A 112 -22.72 8.54 5.68
C ILE A 112 -22.10 9.69 4.90
N ALA A 113 -21.00 9.43 4.18
CA ALA A 113 -20.41 10.41 3.29
C ALA A 113 -21.42 10.78 2.18
N PRO A 114 -21.69 12.08 1.94
CA PRO A 114 -22.76 12.52 1.03
C PRO A 114 -22.50 12.16 -0.43
N THR A 115 -21.23 11.96 -0.81
CA THR A 115 -20.84 11.60 -2.18
C THR A 115 -20.96 10.11 -2.39
N LEU A 116 -21.81 9.70 -3.31
CA LEU A 116 -22.02 8.28 -3.63
C LEU A 116 -20.73 7.63 -4.11
N GLY A 117 -20.38 6.48 -3.52
CA GLY A 117 -19.18 5.71 -3.85
C GLY A 117 -17.88 6.28 -3.28
N SER A 118 -17.93 7.34 -2.47
CA SER A 118 -16.75 7.85 -1.80
C SER A 118 -16.20 6.81 -0.80
N ARG A 119 -14.88 6.77 -0.70
CA ARG A 119 -14.15 5.96 0.29
C ARG A 119 -13.24 6.90 1.06
N PRO A 120 -13.77 7.57 2.11
CA PRO A 120 -12.99 8.53 2.88
C PRO A 120 -11.68 7.92 3.39
N HIS A 121 -10.59 8.61 3.13
CA HIS A 121 -9.25 8.22 3.54
C HIS A 121 -8.58 9.40 4.25
N ASP A 122 -7.64 9.15 5.15
CA ASP A 122 -6.88 10.16 5.88
C ASP A 122 -7.73 11.29 6.48
N PRO A 123 -8.65 10.99 7.43
CA PRO A 123 -9.52 12.00 8.00
C PRO A 123 -8.73 13.04 8.81
N TYR A 124 -8.99 14.32 8.55
CA TYR A 124 -8.41 15.44 9.28
C TYR A 124 -9.51 16.25 10.00
N PRO A 125 -9.51 16.29 11.32
CA PRO A 125 -10.45 17.13 12.08
C PRO A 125 -10.01 18.60 12.03
N ALA A 126 -10.87 19.48 11.55
CA ALA A 126 -10.65 20.92 11.55
C ALA A 126 -11.14 21.57 12.86
N ALA A 127 -10.65 22.77 13.14
CA ALA A 127 -10.96 23.49 14.38
C ALA A 127 -12.46 23.87 14.52
N ASP A 128 -13.19 23.95 13.42
CA ASP A 128 -14.63 24.24 13.38
C ASP A 128 -15.51 22.98 13.60
N GLY A 129 -14.89 21.82 13.82
CA GLY A 129 -15.57 20.54 14.00
C GLY A 129 -15.89 19.80 12.71
N SER A 130 -15.54 20.35 11.53
CA SER A 130 -15.66 19.63 10.27
C SER A 130 -14.56 18.56 10.14
N ILE A 131 -14.85 17.50 9.36
CA ILE A 131 -13.88 16.45 9.04
C ILE A 131 -13.62 16.47 7.54
N TRP A 132 -12.37 16.68 7.19
CA TRP A 132 -11.90 16.65 5.81
C TRP A 132 -11.24 15.30 5.54
N TRP A 133 -11.42 14.78 4.35
CA TRP A 133 -10.77 13.54 3.89
C TRP A 133 -10.38 13.62 2.42
N THR A 134 -9.45 12.77 2.01
CA THR A 134 -9.02 12.59 0.62
C THR A 134 -9.64 11.33 0.02
#